data_b1a6cbe41c93fc23c8eccc8c358ae33e
#
_entry.id   b1a6cbe41c93fc23c8eccc8c358ae33e
#
_cell.length_a   1.000
_cell.length_b   1.000
_cell.length_c   1.000
_cell.angle_alpha   90.00
_cell.angle_beta   90.00
_cell.angle_gamma   90.00
#
_symmetry.space_group_name_H-M   'P 1'
#
loop_
_entity.id
_entity.type
_entity.pdbx_description
1 polymer ?
#
loop_
_entity_poly.entity_id
_entity_poly.type
_entity_poly.pdbx_seq_one_letter_code
_entity_poly.pdbx_strand_id
1 'polypeptide(L)'
;TVETNALVFKMSKNAFDSTLLDATSLAYDLRTMLNIDFSEGDKDKAKEILDSYQILDNGFFAEKDYELRFIDSRIERVIEMHANYLTFQTLGAYKAIGRLPDKKITFYDRFIEDKGIKNYLTNNCPWEKSPWGAGGMVDNLGTILDCNIRMGFTEYQVVLSDVFEWLDENQSDIHGLWGNIDSQGINGLINGGYHLMRGTYFLQNRQFNFHEKIIDAILKDLIENDIFTSKEAHGCQDLDHFYLLEQCVKVDNAYRTDEIHIICRKRLGEIENIVYCGDGGFSFEARNAAKNHNYYDISPGIKESDMQGTVFYLQSVISILNILGIKHEFKYSTTHG
;
A
#
# COMPACT_ATOMS: atom_id res chain seq x y z
N THR A 1 -21.63 -2.90 1.39
CA THR A 1 -21.01 -3.53 2.58
C THR A 1 -22.09 -4.18 3.42
N VAL A 2 -22.10 -5.52 3.51
CA VAL A 2 -23.00 -6.24 4.41
C VAL A 2 -22.33 -6.28 5.76
N GLU A 3 -22.85 -5.54 6.74
CA GLU A 3 -22.40 -5.61 8.12
C GLU A 3 -22.69 -6.99 8.68
N THR A 4 -21.67 -7.77 8.97
CA THR A 4 -21.80 -9.04 9.73
C THR A 4 -21.75 -8.81 11.24
N ASN A 5 -21.12 -7.77 11.68
CA ASN A 5 -21.18 -7.00 12.93
C ASN A 5 -20.75 -5.61 12.54
N ALA A 6 -21.20 -4.55 13.22
CA ALA A 6 -20.95 -3.16 12.82
C ALA A 6 -19.49 -2.75 12.55
N LEU A 7 -18.52 -3.65 12.71
CA LEU A 7 -17.07 -3.40 12.58
C LEU A 7 -16.30 -4.50 11.81
N VAL A 8 -16.96 -5.47 11.17
CA VAL A 8 -16.34 -6.45 10.27
C VAL A 8 -16.95 -6.32 8.88
N PHE A 9 -16.11 -6.25 7.86
CA PHE A 9 -16.51 -5.91 6.51
C PHE A 9 -16.10 -6.98 5.51
N LYS A 10 -16.82 -7.06 4.38
CA LYS A 10 -16.46 -7.85 3.22
C LYS A 10 -15.84 -6.99 2.13
N MET A 11 -15.03 -7.59 1.28
CA MET A 11 -14.35 -6.89 0.18
C MET A 11 -15.35 -6.24 -0.79
N SER A 12 -16.44 -6.93 -1.12
CA SER A 12 -17.57 -6.38 -1.90
C SER A 12 -18.89 -6.98 -1.43
N LYS A 13 -20.01 -6.54 -2.02
CA LYS A 13 -21.34 -7.07 -1.68
C LYS A 13 -21.43 -8.58 -1.89
N ASN A 14 -20.82 -9.11 -2.96
CA ASN A 14 -20.85 -10.52 -3.31
C ASN A 14 -19.51 -11.23 -3.01
N ALA A 15 -18.60 -10.61 -2.24
CA ALA A 15 -17.34 -11.22 -1.87
C ALA A 15 -17.51 -12.45 -0.99
N PHE A 16 -16.55 -13.36 -1.09
CA PHE A 16 -16.43 -14.51 -0.21
C PHE A 16 -15.99 -14.07 1.21
N ASP A 17 -16.20 -14.92 2.23
CA ASP A 17 -15.78 -14.61 3.61
C ASP A 17 -14.28 -14.88 3.85
N SER A 18 -13.53 -14.99 2.78
CA SER A 18 -12.15 -15.43 2.80
C SER A 18 -11.12 -14.35 3.14
N THR A 19 -11.51 -13.07 3.13
CA THR A 19 -10.61 -11.92 3.29
C THR A 19 -11.22 -10.88 4.22
N LEU A 20 -11.71 -11.32 5.38
CA LEU A 20 -12.40 -10.42 6.32
C LEU A 20 -11.44 -9.44 6.99
N LEU A 21 -10.22 -9.88 7.33
CA LEU A 21 -9.21 -9.00 7.92
C LEU A 21 -8.77 -7.92 6.95
N ASP A 22 -8.46 -8.30 5.70
CA ASP A 22 -8.03 -7.36 4.66
C ASP A 22 -9.13 -6.32 4.37
N ALA A 23 -10.36 -6.79 4.11
CA ALA A 23 -11.51 -5.94 3.88
C ALA A 23 -11.85 -5.02 5.06
N THR A 24 -11.72 -5.52 6.29
CA THR A 24 -11.95 -4.74 7.51
C THR A 24 -10.89 -3.67 7.68
N SER A 25 -9.64 -4.00 7.42
CA SER A 25 -8.52 -3.05 7.47
C SER A 25 -8.71 -1.90 6.48
N LEU A 26 -9.05 -2.22 5.23
CA LEU A 26 -9.37 -1.23 4.21
C LEU A 26 -10.61 -0.39 4.55
N ALA A 27 -11.64 -0.99 5.18
CA ALA A 27 -12.84 -0.25 5.60
C ALA A 27 -12.54 0.76 6.70
N TYR A 28 -11.64 0.44 7.64
CA TYR A 28 -11.23 1.38 8.69
C TYR A 28 -10.44 2.55 8.10
N ASP A 29 -9.59 2.25 7.14
CA ASP A 29 -8.85 3.25 6.39
C ASP A 29 -9.80 4.18 5.60
N LEU A 30 -10.75 3.61 4.85
CA LEU A 30 -11.76 4.36 4.11
C LEU A 30 -12.58 5.29 5.01
N ARG A 31 -12.95 4.86 6.23
CA ARG A 31 -13.63 5.73 7.19
C ARG A 31 -12.80 6.96 7.51
N THR A 32 -11.49 6.79 7.74
CA THR A 32 -10.57 7.91 7.98
C THR A 32 -10.52 8.85 6.78
N MET A 33 -10.39 8.30 5.57
CA MET A 33 -10.36 9.10 4.32
C MET A 33 -11.62 9.94 4.14
N LEU A 34 -12.77 9.43 4.56
CA LEU A 34 -14.08 10.10 4.49
C LEU A 34 -14.42 10.97 5.71
N ASN A 35 -13.48 11.17 6.63
CA ASN A 35 -13.72 11.88 7.91
C ASN A 35 -14.85 11.28 8.78
N ILE A 36 -14.99 9.94 8.75
CA ILE A 36 -15.96 9.22 9.58
C ILE A 36 -15.25 8.70 10.82
N ASP A 37 -15.36 9.41 11.92
CA ASP A 37 -14.68 9.07 13.17
C ASP A 37 -15.24 7.79 13.81
N PHE A 38 -14.38 7.08 14.55
CA PHE A 38 -14.76 6.02 15.46
C PHE A 38 -15.07 6.59 16.85
N SER A 39 -16.18 6.16 17.47
CA SER A 39 -16.35 6.39 18.90
C SER A 39 -15.27 5.64 19.70
N GLU A 40 -14.95 6.06 20.93
CA GLU A 40 -13.97 5.36 21.76
C GLU A 40 -14.35 3.87 21.98
N GLY A 41 -15.64 3.59 22.20
CA GLY A 41 -16.14 2.22 22.33
C GLY A 41 -16.00 1.39 21.05
N ASP A 42 -16.12 2.03 19.86
CA ASP A 42 -15.86 1.34 18.60
C ASP A 42 -14.37 1.11 18.35
N LYS A 43 -13.49 2.03 18.77
CA LYS A 43 -12.04 1.84 18.69
C LYS A 43 -11.57 0.64 19.50
N ASP A 44 -12.12 0.46 20.71
CA ASP A 44 -11.75 -0.66 21.57
C ASP A 44 -12.24 -2.00 20.99
N LYS A 45 -13.49 -2.04 20.51
CA LYS A 45 -14.02 -3.23 19.80
C LYS A 45 -13.26 -3.53 18.51
N ALA A 46 -12.92 -2.50 17.72
CA ALA A 46 -12.16 -2.63 16.51
C ALA A 46 -10.76 -3.21 16.81
N LYS A 47 -10.11 -2.73 17.89
CA LYS A 47 -8.86 -3.28 18.35
C LYS A 47 -8.98 -4.77 18.72
N GLU A 48 -9.98 -5.17 19.52
CA GLU A 48 -10.24 -6.56 19.86
C GLU A 48 -10.42 -7.46 18.63
N ILE A 49 -11.13 -6.95 17.60
CA ILE A 49 -11.29 -7.64 16.33
C ILE A 49 -9.92 -7.84 15.66
N LEU A 50 -9.13 -6.78 15.48
CA LEU A 50 -7.82 -6.85 14.85
C LEU A 50 -6.87 -7.78 15.63
N ASP A 51 -6.77 -7.64 16.95
CA ASP A 51 -5.93 -8.48 17.82
C ASP A 51 -6.25 -9.98 17.66
N SER A 52 -7.53 -10.33 17.40
CA SER A 52 -7.95 -11.72 17.20
C SER A 52 -7.36 -12.38 15.95
N TYR A 53 -6.75 -11.60 15.06
CA TYR A 53 -6.05 -12.06 13.85
C TYR A 53 -4.51 -12.06 14.01
N GLN A 54 -3.97 -11.59 15.13
CA GLN A 54 -2.53 -11.68 15.43
C GLN A 54 -2.19 -13.08 15.96
N ILE A 55 -2.30 -14.08 15.08
CA ILE A 55 -2.30 -15.50 15.42
C ILE A 55 -0.97 -16.22 15.15
N LEU A 56 -0.04 -15.62 14.39
CA LEU A 56 1.26 -16.23 14.09
C LEU A 56 2.27 -15.97 15.21
N ASP A 57 3.16 -16.94 15.46
CA ASP A 57 4.15 -16.90 16.56
C ASP A 57 5.13 -15.71 16.44
N ASN A 58 5.41 -15.27 15.21
CA ASN A 58 6.25 -14.10 14.94
C ASN A 58 5.52 -12.76 15.08
N GLY A 59 4.26 -12.77 15.51
CA GLY A 59 3.41 -11.60 15.69
C GLY A 59 2.74 -11.08 14.39
N PHE A 60 2.85 -11.79 13.29
CA PHE A 60 2.13 -11.43 12.06
C PHE A 60 0.63 -11.70 12.19
N PHE A 61 -0.13 -10.93 11.40
CA PHE A 61 -1.56 -11.09 11.26
C PHE A 61 -1.87 -12.03 10.08
N ALA A 62 -2.89 -12.86 10.24
CA ALA A 62 -3.35 -13.76 9.18
C ALA A 62 -4.87 -13.98 9.28
N GLU A 63 -5.50 -14.34 8.15
CA GLU A 63 -6.90 -14.81 8.15
C GLU A 63 -7.00 -16.10 8.98
N LYS A 64 -8.13 -16.30 9.68
CA LYS A 64 -8.28 -17.41 10.64
C LYS A 64 -8.22 -18.80 10.04
N ASP A 65 -8.43 -18.93 8.75
CA ASP A 65 -8.40 -20.19 7.99
C ASP A 65 -7.18 -20.29 7.04
N TYR A 66 -6.14 -19.48 7.28
CA TYR A 66 -4.96 -19.40 6.39
C TYR A 66 -4.30 -20.76 6.15
N GLU A 67 -4.25 -21.65 7.15
CA GLU A 67 -3.65 -22.97 7.04
C GLU A 67 -4.39 -23.89 6.05
N LEU A 68 -5.71 -23.73 5.92
CA LEU A 68 -6.55 -24.57 5.05
C LEU A 68 -6.42 -24.22 3.56
N ARG A 69 -5.88 -23.05 3.26
CA ARG A 69 -5.82 -22.51 1.89
C ARG A 69 -4.55 -22.85 1.17
N PHE A 70 -3.55 -23.26 1.90
CA PHE A 70 -2.21 -23.49 1.39
C PHE A 70 -1.81 -24.95 1.57
N ILE A 71 -2.19 -25.83 0.64
CA ILE A 71 -1.94 -27.28 0.70
C ILE A 71 -0.67 -27.73 -0.07
N ASP A 72 0.11 -26.82 -0.66
CA ASP A 72 1.25 -27.16 -1.51
C ASP A 72 2.59 -26.74 -0.88
N SER A 73 3.66 -27.50 -1.10
CA SER A 73 5.01 -27.36 -0.50
C SER A 73 5.78 -26.09 -0.91
N ARG A 74 5.25 -25.27 -1.81
CA ARG A 74 5.74 -23.90 -2.09
C ARG A 74 5.23 -22.86 -1.11
N ILE A 75 4.56 -23.29 -0.11
CA ILE A 75 3.58 -22.66 0.77
C ILE A 75 4.22 -21.74 1.79
N GLU A 76 5.33 -22.15 2.44
CA GLU A 76 5.90 -21.34 3.52
C GLU A 76 6.24 -19.92 3.07
N ARG A 77 6.82 -19.78 1.89
CA ARG A 77 7.16 -18.46 1.35
C ARG A 77 5.93 -17.65 0.95
N VAL A 78 4.90 -18.28 0.42
CA VAL A 78 3.63 -17.61 0.05
C VAL A 78 2.87 -17.20 1.29
N ILE A 79 2.81 -18.03 2.31
CA ILE A 79 2.22 -17.70 3.61
C ILE A 79 2.94 -16.51 4.23
N GLU A 80 4.27 -16.52 4.25
CA GLU A 80 5.08 -15.42 4.79
C GLU A 80 4.81 -14.11 4.04
N MET A 81 4.80 -14.13 2.71
CA MET A 81 4.52 -12.94 1.89
C MET A 81 3.11 -12.42 2.14
N HIS A 82 2.12 -13.31 2.20
CA HIS A 82 0.73 -12.92 2.44
C HIS A 82 0.52 -12.40 3.86
N ALA A 83 1.04 -13.07 4.88
CA ALA A 83 0.96 -12.62 6.26
C ALA A 83 1.68 -11.28 6.47
N ASN A 84 2.79 -11.07 5.77
CA ASN A 84 3.51 -9.81 5.79
C ASN A 84 2.67 -8.66 5.20
N TYR A 85 2.01 -8.90 4.06
CA TYR A 85 1.07 -7.95 3.46
C TYR A 85 -0.14 -7.66 4.37
N LEU A 86 -0.79 -8.70 4.92
CA LEU A 86 -1.92 -8.53 5.84
C LEU A 86 -1.50 -7.78 7.11
N THR A 87 -0.28 -8.03 7.60
CA THR A 87 0.28 -7.30 8.74
C THR A 87 0.39 -5.82 8.41
N PHE A 88 0.97 -5.47 7.28
CA PHE A 88 1.05 -4.09 6.81
C PHE A 88 -0.33 -3.42 6.75
N GLN A 89 -1.32 -4.04 6.09
CA GLN A 89 -2.68 -3.51 5.98
C GLN A 89 -3.33 -3.33 7.36
N THR A 90 -3.16 -4.31 8.24
CA THR A 90 -3.73 -4.28 9.59
C THR A 90 -3.10 -3.17 10.45
N LEU A 91 -1.80 -2.91 10.30
CA LEU A 91 -1.14 -1.79 10.97
C LEU A 91 -1.70 -0.42 10.52
N GLY A 92 -2.08 -0.29 9.25
CA GLY A 92 -2.86 0.86 8.77
C GLY A 92 -4.20 1.00 9.50
N ALA A 93 -4.92 -0.11 9.70
CA ALA A 93 -6.19 -0.11 10.45
C ALA A 93 -6.01 0.29 11.93
N TYR A 94 -4.94 -0.17 12.59
CA TYR A 94 -4.60 0.30 13.95
C TYR A 94 -4.34 1.81 13.99
N LYS A 95 -3.67 2.33 12.98
CA LYS A 95 -3.44 3.77 12.85
C LYS A 95 -4.76 4.52 12.68
N ALA A 96 -5.69 3.98 11.87
CA ALA A 96 -7.04 4.56 11.67
C ALA A 96 -7.85 4.69 12.96
N ILE A 97 -7.74 3.72 13.86
CA ILE A 97 -8.43 3.75 15.16
C ILE A 97 -7.59 4.39 16.28
N GLY A 98 -6.36 4.83 16.01
CA GLY A 98 -5.48 5.44 17.00
C GLY A 98 -5.08 4.46 18.12
N ARG A 99 -4.84 3.20 17.79
CA ARG A 99 -4.39 2.13 18.71
C ARG A 99 -3.13 1.45 18.20
N LEU A 100 -2.55 0.58 19.01
CA LEU A 100 -1.41 -0.29 18.66
C LEU A 100 -1.76 -1.76 18.96
N PRO A 101 -1.12 -2.72 18.26
CA PRO A 101 -1.25 -4.14 18.57
C PRO A 101 -0.83 -4.45 20.01
N ASP A 102 -1.34 -5.55 20.58
CA ASP A 102 -0.92 -6.01 21.91
C ASP A 102 0.43 -6.73 21.88
N LYS A 103 0.75 -7.39 20.78
CA LYS A 103 1.97 -8.20 20.66
C LYS A 103 2.97 -7.55 19.71
N LYS A 104 4.24 -7.54 20.12
CA LYS A 104 5.39 -7.20 19.28
C LYS A 104 5.43 -8.10 18.05
N ILE A 105 5.84 -7.52 16.90
CA ILE A 105 6.09 -8.28 15.68
C ILE A 105 7.59 -8.60 15.63
N THR A 106 7.93 -9.88 15.83
CA THR A 106 9.32 -10.33 16.06
C THR A 106 10.04 -10.82 14.81
N PHE A 107 9.37 -10.85 13.65
CA PHE A 107 9.93 -11.38 12.40
C PHE A 107 11.29 -10.77 12.02
N TYR A 108 11.51 -9.49 12.34
CA TYR A 108 12.74 -8.77 12.04
C TYR A 108 13.72 -8.66 13.22
N ASP A 109 13.49 -9.35 14.36
CA ASP A 109 14.36 -9.32 15.55
C ASP A 109 15.80 -9.74 15.23
N ARG A 110 15.97 -10.67 14.30
CA ARG A 110 17.28 -11.13 13.82
C ARG A 110 18.20 -10.02 13.35
N PHE A 111 17.66 -8.89 12.88
CA PHE A 111 18.46 -7.77 12.38
C PHE A 111 18.93 -6.82 13.48
N ILE A 112 18.40 -6.93 14.69
CA ILE A 112 18.86 -6.18 15.85
C ILE A 112 20.23 -6.73 16.30
N GLU A 113 20.38 -8.06 16.32
CA GLU A 113 21.57 -8.75 16.84
C GLU A 113 22.67 -8.85 15.79
N ASP A 114 22.38 -9.32 14.59
CA ASP A 114 23.38 -9.67 13.57
C ASP A 114 23.73 -8.53 12.61
N LYS A 115 23.01 -7.37 12.72
CA LYS A 115 23.14 -6.21 11.82
C LYS A 115 23.08 -6.57 10.33
N GLY A 116 22.39 -7.67 10.00
CA GLY A 116 22.34 -8.25 8.66
C GLY A 116 21.37 -7.57 7.70
N ILE A 117 20.71 -6.46 8.09
CA ILE A 117 19.66 -5.84 7.28
C ILE A 117 20.16 -5.38 5.91
N LYS A 118 21.34 -4.79 5.79
CA LYS A 118 21.91 -4.38 4.50
C LYS A 118 22.18 -5.57 3.60
N ASN A 119 22.65 -6.69 4.16
CA ASN A 119 22.82 -7.94 3.41
C ASN A 119 21.47 -8.51 2.95
N TYR A 120 20.45 -8.45 3.80
CA TYR A 120 19.08 -8.85 3.44
C TYR A 120 18.54 -8.00 2.28
N LEU A 121 18.64 -6.68 2.35
CA LEU A 121 18.22 -5.77 1.30
C LEU A 121 18.95 -6.06 -0.03
N THR A 122 20.25 -6.32 0.02
CA THR A 122 21.06 -6.58 -1.17
C THR A 122 20.75 -7.94 -1.80
N ASN A 123 20.64 -9.02 -1.01
CA ASN A 123 20.68 -10.38 -1.50
C ASN A 123 19.32 -11.11 -1.46
N ASN A 124 18.39 -10.67 -0.62
CA ASN A 124 17.09 -11.34 -0.45
C ASN A 124 15.93 -10.57 -1.09
N CYS A 125 16.05 -9.24 -1.25
CA CYS A 125 15.08 -8.47 -2.01
C CYS A 125 15.34 -8.64 -3.52
N PRO A 126 14.31 -8.95 -4.32
CA PRO A 126 14.49 -9.35 -5.73
C PRO A 126 14.63 -8.15 -6.69
N TRP A 127 15.53 -7.19 -6.41
CA TRP A 127 15.73 -5.96 -7.21
C TRP A 127 15.96 -6.20 -8.69
N GLU A 128 16.71 -7.28 -9.02
CA GLU A 128 17.06 -7.64 -10.38
C GLU A 128 15.93 -8.30 -11.17
N LYS A 129 14.93 -8.87 -10.47
CA LYS A 129 13.87 -9.68 -11.11
C LYS A 129 12.48 -9.08 -10.94
N SER A 130 12.25 -8.42 -9.84
CA SER A 130 10.95 -7.85 -9.47
C SER A 130 11.15 -6.62 -8.57
N PRO A 131 11.52 -5.46 -9.12
CA PRO A 131 11.62 -4.20 -8.37
C PRO A 131 10.35 -3.89 -7.59
N TRP A 132 9.19 -4.13 -8.17
CA TRP A 132 7.90 -3.98 -7.47
C TRP A 132 7.82 -4.84 -6.21
N GLY A 133 8.13 -6.15 -6.36
CA GLY A 133 8.15 -7.07 -5.21
C GLY A 133 9.19 -6.68 -4.15
N ALA A 134 10.37 -6.23 -4.56
CA ALA A 134 11.41 -5.74 -3.65
C ALA A 134 10.94 -4.50 -2.87
N GLY A 135 10.32 -3.54 -3.56
CA GLY A 135 9.74 -2.35 -2.94
C GLY A 135 8.67 -2.71 -1.92
N GLY A 136 7.77 -3.65 -2.23
CA GLY A 136 6.76 -4.15 -1.30
C GLY A 136 7.35 -4.82 -0.06
N MET A 137 8.47 -5.55 -0.19
CA MET A 137 9.17 -6.11 0.97
C MET A 137 9.74 -5.03 1.89
N VAL A 138 10.30 -3.96 1.31
CA VAL A 138 10.84 -2.82 2.09
C VAL A 138 9.73 -2.00 2.74
N ASP A 139 8.60 -1.82 2.07
CA ASP A 139 7.41 -1.17 2.61
C ASP A 139 6.92 -1.86 3.89
N ASN A 140 6.72 -3.18 3.81
CA ASN A 140 6.29 -3.99 4.95
C ASN A 140 7.32 -3.95 6.09
N LEU A 141 8.61 -4.06 5.76
CA LEU A 141 9.72 -3.94 6.72
C LEU A 141 9.65 -2.60 7.47
N GLY A 142 9.65 -1.49 6.74
CA GLY A 142 9.66 -0.15 7.34
C GLY A 142 8.43 0.11 8.21
N THR A 143 7.23 -0.29 7.74
CA THR A 143 5.98 -0.15 8.50
C THR A 143 5.98 -0.97 9.79
N ILE A 144 6.53 -2.19 9.78
CA ILE A 144 6.63 -3.05 10.97
C ILE A 144 7.65 -2.49 11.96
N LEU A 145 8.82 -2.03 11.48
CA LEU A 145 9.82 -1.39 12.34
C LEU A 145 9.24 -0.14 13.02
N ASP A 146 8.53 0.72 12.28
CA ASP A 146 7.85 1.90 12.83
C ASP A 146 6.83 1.52 13.92
N CYS A 147 6.00 0.52 13.64
CA CYS A 147 5.01 0.04 14.63
C CYS A 147 5.70 -0.42 15.92
N ASN A 148 6.72 -1.26 15.85
CA ASN A 148 7.46 -1.73 17.01
C ASN A 148 8.13 -0.56 17.78
N ILE A 149 8.70 0.42 17.08
CA ILE A 149 9.27 1.63 17.71
C ILE A 149 8.18 2.40 18.47
N ARG A 150 7.00 2.58 17.87
CA ARG A 150 5.86 3.25 18.52
C ARG A 150 5.29 2.46 19.70
N MET A 151 5.44 1.13 19.73
CA MET A 151 5.14 0.28 20.87
C MET A 151 6.19 0.40 22.00
N GLY A 152 7.31 1.11 21.78
CA GLY A 152 8.36 1.35 22.77
C GLY A 152 9.62 0.48 22.59
N PHE A 153 9.70 -0.35 21.55
CA PHE A 153 10.87 -1.19 21.23
C PHE A 153 11.91 -0.37 20.43
N THR A 154 12.65 0.49 21.12
CA THR A 154 13.54 1.49 20.49
C THR A 154 14.75 0.90 19.81
N GLU A 155 15.12 -0.35 20.08
CA GLU A 155 16.21 -1.08 19.43
C GLU A 155 16.05 -1.18 17.91
N TYR A 156 14.82 -1.12 17.39
CA TYR A 156 14.57 -1.11 15.94
C TYR A 156 14.96 0.18 15.23
N GLN A 157 15.23 1.28 15.97
CA GLN A 157 15.68 2.54 15.37
C GLN A 157 17.02 2.37 14.64
N VAL A 158 17.92 1.53 15.17
CA VAL A 158 19.20 1.23 14.52
C VAL A 158 18.97 0.48 13.21
N VAL A 159 18.10 -0.52 13.21
CA VAL A 159 17.75 -1.28 12.00
C VAL A 159 17.14 -0.36 10.93
N LEU A 160 16.22 0.52 11.33
CA LEU A 160 15.59 1.48 10.41
C LEU A 160 16.62 2.49 9.86
N SER A 161 17.59 2.92 10.67
CA SER A 161 18.69 3.78 10.20
C SER A 161 19.54 3.09 9.14
N ASP A 162 19.89 1.81 9.33
CA ASP A 162 20.66 1.01 8.37
C ASP A 162 19.87 0.78 7.07
N VAL A 163 18.53 0.65 7.15
CA VAL A 163 17.66 0.60 5.97
C VAL A 163 17.78 1.88 5.16
N PHE A 164 17.69 3.06 5.80
CA PHE A 164 17.81 4.34 5.10
C PHE A 164 19.20 4.53 4.47
N GLU A 165 20.25 4.18 5.18
CA GLU A 165 21.61 4.27 4.65
C GLU A 165 21.74 3.42 3.37
N TRP A 166 21.24 2.19 3.38
CA TRP A 166 21.23 1.34 2.20
C TRP A 166 20.39 1.92 1.05
N LEU A 167 19.21 2.45 1.35
CA LEU A 167 18.33 3.04 0.34
C LEU A 167 18.97 4.27 -0.31
N ASP A 168 19.56 5.17 0.49
CA ASP A 168 20.21 6.38 -0.02
C ASP A 168 21.45 6.03 -0.90
N GLU A 169 22.20 4.98 -0.54
CA GLU A 169 23.38 4.50 -1.29
C GLU A 169 23.01 3.80 -2.62
N ASN A 170 21.81 3.20 -2.72
CA ASN A 170 21.40 2.39 -3.86
C ASN A 170 20.31 3.04 -4.72
N GLN A 171 19.93 4.28 -4.46
CA GLN A 171 19.01 5.03 -5.31
C GLN A 171 19.68 5.40 -6.63
N SER A 172 19.05 5.08 -7.76
CA SER A 172 19.60 5.39 -9.09
C SER A 172 19.59 6.89 -9.38
N ASP A 173 20.71 7.43 -9.82
CA ASP A 173 20.83 8.81 -10.31
C ASP A 173 20.28 9.01 -11.73
N ILE A 174 19.92 7.93 -12.43
CA ILE A 174 19.35 7.98 -13.78
C ILE A 174 17.84 8.25 -13.75
N HIS A 175 17.10 7.52 -12.93
CA HIS A 175 15.63 7.57 -12.86
C HIS A 175 15.09 7.85 -11.44
N GLY A 176 15.95 7.99 -10.44
CA GLY A 176 15.56 8.30 -9.07
C GLY A 176 14.90 7.15 -8.30
N LEU A 177 14.86 5.94 -8.84
CA LEU A 177 14.18 4.77 -8.30
C LEU A 177 15.17 3.65 -8.02
N TRP A 178 14.70 2.51 -7.51
CA TRP A 178 15.53 1.34 -7.15
C TRP A 178 15.21 0.12 -8.02
N GLY A 179 16.25 -0.68 -8.30
CA GLY A 179 16.11 -1.94 -9.04
C GLY A 179 16.50 -1.86 -10.51
N ASN A 180 16.32 -2.97 -11.22
CA ASN A 180 16.71 -3.12 -12.62
C ASN A 180 15.53 -2.86 -13.56
N ILE A 181 15.66 -1.86 -14.43
CA ILE A 181 14.63 -1.47 -15.40
C ILE A 181 14.33 -2.57 -16.43
N ASP A 182 15.32 -3.42 -16.77
CA ASP A 182 15.16 -4.43 -17.80
C ASP A 182 14.22 -5.58 -17.39
N SER A 183 13.88 -5.69 -16.10
CA SER A 183 13.06 -6.78 -15.59
C SER A 183 11.56 -6.55 -15.69
N GLN A 184 11.08 -5.36 -15.29
CA GLN A 184 9.66 -5.00 -15.24
C GLN A 184 9.38 -3.63 -15.91
N GLY A 185 10.35 -3.07 -16.63
CA GLY A 185 10.24 -1.74 -17.22
C GLY A 185 10.17 -0.63 -16.18
N ILE A 186 9.91 0.58 -16.64
CA ILE A 186 9.83 1.77 -15.79
C ILE A 186 8.62 1.67 -14.83
N ASN A 187 7.53 1.06 -15.25
CA ASN A 187 6.34 0.82 -14.43
C ASN A 187 6.67 0.00 -13.17
N GLY A 188 7.43 -1.10 -13.31
CA GLY A 188 7.87 -1.91 -12.17
C GLY A 188 8.76 -1.14 -11.20
N LEU A 189 9.61 -0.22 -11.70
CA LEU A 189 10.41 0.66 -10.85
C LEU A 189 9.56 1.69 -10.10
N ILE A 190 8.56 2.30 -10.77
CA ILE A 190 7.65 3.28 -10.15
C ILE A 190 6.86 2.61 -9.03
N ASN A 191 6.24 1.47 -9.30
CA ASN A 191 5.47 0.73 -8.30
C ASN A 191 6.36 0.30 -7.12
N GLY A 192 7.56 -0.22 -7.37
CA GLY A 192 8.52 -0.56 -6.33
C GLY A 192 8.98 0.65 -5.52
N GLY A 193 9.29 1.75 -6.20
CA GLY A 193 9.69 3.02 -5.59
C GLY A 193 8.60 3.59 -4.69
N TYR A 194 7.35 3.62 -5.16
CA TYR A 194 6.22 4.02 -4.35
C TYR A 194 6.11 3.20 -3.07
N HIS A 195 6.09 1.86 -3.19
CA HIS A 195 5.96 0.99 -2.03
C HIS A 195 7.07 1.24 -1.00
N LEU A 196 8.34 1.16 -1.41
CA LEU A 196 9.42 1.36 -0.44
C LEU A 196 9.40 2.75 0.20
N MET A 197 9.10 3.80 -0.58
CA MET A 197 9.08 5.17 -0.06
C MET A 197 7.91 5.39 0.91
N ARG A 198 6.76 4.77 0.66
CA ARG A 198 5.60 4.80 1.56
C ARG A 198 5.95 4.27 2.94
N GLY A 199 6.50 3.05 3.03
CA GLY A 199 6.85 2.41 4.30
C GLY A 199 8.11 2.96 4.96
N THR A 200 8.86 3.82 4.29
CA THR A 200 10.11 4.39 4.82
C THR A 200 10.09 5.91 4.81
N TYR A 201 10.46 6.57 3.71
CA TYR A 201 10.63 8.03 3.65
C TYR A 201 9.38 8.80 4.04
N PHE A 202 8.22 8.45 3.49
CA PHE A 202 6.99 9.18 3.76
C PHE A 202 6.47 8.91 5.18
N LEU A 203 6.53 7.63 5.62
CA LEU A 203 6.13 7.26 6.98
C LEU A 203 6.96 7.97 8.05
N GLN A 204 8.25 8.20 7.80
CA GLN A 204 9.18 8.88 8.72
C GLN A 204 9.31 10.40 8.43
N ASN A 205 8.51 10.93 7.50
CA ASN A 205 8.60 12.33 7.06
C ASN A 205 10.06 12.74 6.72
N ARG A 206 10.79 11.83 6.05
CA ARG A 206 12.19 12.02 5.65
C ARG A 206 12.27 12.54 4.23
N GLN A 207 13.19 13.46 3.97
CA GLN A 207 13.51 13.93 2.62
C GLN A 207 14.13 12.81 1.78
N PHE A 208 13.88 12.84 0.47
CA PHE A 208 14.41 11.91 -0.53
C PHE A 208 15.04 12.67 -1.69
N ASN A 209 15.90 11.98 -2.45
CA ASN A 209 16.63 12.57 -3.56
C ASN A 209 15.92 12.35 -4.91
N PHE A 210 16.39 13.06 -5.95
CA PHE A 210 16.05 12.83 -7.35
C PHE A 210 14.54 12.99 -7.70
N HIS A 211 13.80 13.84 -7.01
CA HIS A 211 12.37 14.06 -7.25
C HIS A 211 12.06 14.41 -8.71
N GLU A 212 12.89 15.24 -9.39
CA GLU A 212 12.72 15.56 -10.81
C GLU A 212 12.85 14.31 -11.71
N LYS A 213 13.82 13.42 -11.41
CA LYS A 213 14.01 12.18 -12.15
C LYS A 213 12.84 11.22 -11.96
N ILE A 214 12.27 11.18 -10.76
CA ILE A 214 11.06 10.40 -10.46
C ILE A 214 9.87 10.97 -11.25
N ILE A 215 9.69 12.29 -11.29
CA ILE A 215 8.66 12.95 -12.10
C ILE A 215 8.83 12.58 -13.57
N ASP A 216 10.05 12.67 -14.12
CA ASP A 216 10.33 12.31 -15.51
C ASP A 216 9.97 10.85 -15.81
N ALA A 217 10.32 9.93 -14.90
CA ALA A 217 10.00 8.52 -15.02
C ALA A 217 8.48 8.29 -15.04
N ILE A 218 7.74 8.90 -14.11
CA ILE A 218 6.28 8.79 -14.02
C ILE A 218 5.61 9.37 -15.27
N LEU A 219 5.96 10.58 -15.68
CA LEU A 219 5.35 11.21 -16.86
C LEU A 219 5.65 10.43 -18.14
N LYS A 220 6.86 9.89 -18.28
CA LYS A 220 7.22 9.01 -19.40
C LYS A 220 6.32 7.78 -19.44
N ASP A 221 6.13 7.09 -18.31
CA ASP A 221 5.29 5.91 -18.25
C ASP A 221 3.82 6.21 -18.56
N LEU A 222 3.28 7.28 -17.98
CA LEU A 222 1.89 7.72 -18.21
C LEU A 222 1.61 8.15 -19.66
N ILE A 223 2.61 8.68 -20.38
CA ILE A 223 2.47 9.16 -21.77
C ILE A 223 2.70 8.02 -22.76
N GLU A 224 3.75 7.21 -22.57
CA GLU A 224 4.20 6.23 -23.56
C GLU A 224 3.38 4.91 -23.46
N ASN A 225 2.98 4.51 -22.27
CA ASN A 225 2.38 3.19 -22.07
C ASN A 225 0.85 3.18 -22.05
N ASP A 226 0.20 4.34 -22.07
CA ASP A 226 -1.28 4.51 -22.07
C ASP A 226 -2.02 3.45 -21.21
N ILE A 227 -1.41 3.11 -20.06
CA ILE A 227 -1.89 2.06 -19.13
C ILE A 227 -3.31 2.31 -18.63
N PHE A 228 -3.85 3.49 -18.92
CA PHE A 228 -5.13 3.95 -18.42
C PHE A 228 -6.29 3.83 -19.41
N THR A 229 -6.05 3.55 -20.68
CA THR A 229 -7.12 3.42 -21.68
C THR A 229 -7.63 2.00 -21.78
N SER A 230 -6.95 1.05 -21.18
CA SER A 230 -7.19 -0.35 -21.45
C SER A 230 -8.18 -0.97 -20.47
N LYS A 231 -8.68 -2.11 -20.87
CA LYS A 231 -9.46 -3.06 -20.09
C LYS A 231 -8.71 -3.57 -18.84
N GLU A 232 -7.49 -3.11 -18.61
CA GLU A 232 -6.54 -3.55 -17.60
C GLU A 232 -6.28 -2.48 -16.53
N ALA A 233 -7.21 -1.52 -16.32
CA ALA A 233 -7.09 -0.55 -15.24
C ALA A 233 -6.94 -1.27 -13.90
N HIS A 234 -5.86 -1.00 -13.20
CA HIS A 234 -5.52 -1.56 -11.91
C HIS A 234 -5.38 -0.45 -10.87
N GLY A 235 -6.15 -0.52 -9.79
CA GLY A 235 -6.11 0.50 -8.73
C GLY A 235 -4.73 0.73 -8.13
N CYS A 236 -3.88 -0.31 -8.04
CA CYS A 236 -2.50 -0.17 -7.57
C CYS A 236 -1.68 0.79 -8.45
N GLN A 237 -1.71 0.62 -9.78
CA GLN A 237 -0.90 1.43 -10.68
C GLN A 237 -1.25 2.91 -10.59
N ASP A 238 -2.53 3.23 -10.57
CA ASP A 238 -2.97 4.63 -10.40
C ASP A 238 -2.50 5.21 -9.07
N LEU A 239 -2.70 4.46 -8.01
CA LEU A 239 -2.29 4.86 -6.68
C LEU A 239 -0.78 5.14 -6.63
N ASP A 240 0.02 4.19 -7.10
CA ASP A 240 1.48 4.23 -7.02
C ASP A 240 2.03 5.45 -7.78
N HIS A 241 1.49 5.71 -8.99
CA HIS A 241 1.91 6.84 -9.82
C HIS A 241 1.50 8.19 -9.24
N PHE A 242 0.22 8.38 -8.92
CA PHE A 242 -0.27 9.70 -8.54
C PHE A 242 0.10 10.09 -7.12
N TYR A 243 0.21 9.13 -6.20
CA TYR A 243 0.69 9.45 -4.86
C TYR A 243 2.18 9.80 -4.87
N LEU A 244 3.02 9.01 -5.56
CA LEU A 244 4.45 9.31 -5.69
C LEU A 244 4.69 10.64 -6.41
N LEU A 245 3.94 10.92 -7.49
CA LEU A 245 3.97 12.20 -8.20
C LEU A 245 3.63 13.37 -7.28
N GLU A 246 2.59 13.24 -6.46
CA GLU A 246 2.20 14.26 -5.49
C GLU A 246 3.33 14.54 -4.50
N GLN A 247 3.98 13.51 -3.96
CA GLN A 247 5.09 13.69 -3.02
C GLN A 247 6.28 14.42 -3.69
N CYS A 248 6.57 14.12 -4.94
CA CYS A 248 7.61 14.83 -5.71
C CYS A 248 7.22 16.30 -5.96
N VAL A 249 5.97 16.58 -6.35
CA VAL A 249 5.47 17.95 -6.56
C VAL A 249 5.51 18.77 -5.27
N LYS A 250 5.33 18.17 -4.10
CA LYS A 250 5.50 18.87 -2.81
C LYS A 250 6.93 19.35 -2.57
N VAL A 251 7.93 18.67 -3.15
CA VAL A 251 9.34 19.09 -3.06
C VAL A 251 9.63 20.22 -4.02
N ASP A 252 9.18 20.11 -5.27
CA ASP A 252 9.29 21.16 -6.31
C ASP A 252 8.00 21.24 -7.13
N ASN A 253 7.22 22.27 -6.88
CA ASN A 253 5.94 22.49 -7.56
C ASN A 253 6.06 23.24 -8.90
N ALA A 254 7.27 23.63 -9.31
CA ALA A 254 7.51 24.32 -10.56
C ALA A 254 7.94 23.39 -11.69
N TYR A 255 8.50 22.21 -11.37
CA TYR A 255 9.03 21.29 -12.35
C TYR A 255 7.92 20.62 -13.16
N ARG A 256 7.88 20.83 -14.47
CA ARG A 256 6.93 20.27 -15.47
C ARG A 256 5.43 20.42 -15.10
N THR A 257 5.07 21.46 -14.39
CA THR A 257 3.73 21.66 -13.79
C THR A 257 2.61 21.58 -14.82
N ASP A 258 2.76 22.20 -16.01
CA ASP A 258 1.71 22.21 -17.04
C ASP A 258 1.41 20.79 -17.56
N GLU A 259 2.45 19.99 -17.81
CA GLU A 259 2.30 18.60 -18.25
C GLU A 259 1.64 17.73 -17.15
N ILE A 260 2.09 17.88 -15.91
CA ILE A 260 1.50 17.20 -14.75
C ILE A 260 0.01 17.54 -14.65
N HIS A 261 -0.35 18.81 -14.73
CA HIS A 261 -1.75 19.24 -14.63
C HIS A 261 -2.63 18.71 -15.78
N ILE A 262 -2.10 18.63 -17.00
CA ILE A 262 -2.83 18.05 -18.15
C ILE A 262 -3.13 16.57 -17.88
N ILE A 263 -2.13 15.81 -17.47
CA ILE A 263 -2.27 14.38 -17.20
C ILE A 263 -3.23 14.13 -16.03
N CYS A 264 -3.12 14.89 -14.94
CA CYS A 264 -4.00 14.79 -13.78
C CYS A 264 -5.48 15.04 -14.16
N ARG A 265 -5.78 16.08 -14.96
CA ARG A 265 -7.17 16.34 -15.40
C ARG A 265 -7.70 15.24 -16.31
N LYS A 266 -6.87 14.74 -17.23
CA LYS A 266 -7.24 13.62 -18.10
C LYS A 266 -7.61 12.42 -17.25
N ARG A 267 -6.73 12.03 -16.29
CA ARG A 267 -6.93 10.82 -15.48
C ARG A 267 -8.14 10.91 -14.56
N LEU A 268 -8.41 12.07 -14.00
CA LEU A 268 -9.59 12.25 -13.15
C LEU A 268 -10.90 11.92 -13.89
N GLY A 269 -11.02 12.37 -15.16
CA GLY A 269 -12.17 12.03 -16.00
C GLY A 269 -12.22 10.54 -16.38
N GLU A 270 -11.07 9.90 -16.57
CA GLU A 270 -11.00 8.47 -16.88
C GLU A 270 -11.39 7.57 -15.69
N ILE A 271 -10.95 7.91 -14.49
CA ILE A 271 -11.33 7.19 -13.24
C ILE A 271 -12.86 7.14 -13.12
N GLU A 272 -13.54 8.28 -13.30
CA GLU A 272 -15.01 8.34 -13.25
C GLU A 272 -15.66 7.40 -14.29
N ASN A 273 -15.14 7.37 -15.50
CA ASN A 273 -15.74 6.63 -16.60
C ASN A 273 -15.41 5.13 -16.61
N ILE A 274 -14.25 4.73 -16.07
CA ILE A 274 -13.75 3.36 -16.21
C ILE A 274 -14.04 2.51 -14.97
N VAL A 275 -13.88 3.06 -13.77
CA VAL A 275 -13.89 2.27 -12.53
C VAL A 275 -15.01 2.64 -11.57
N TYR A 276 -15.67 3.78 -11.72
CA TYR A 276 -16.83 4.11 -10.90
C TYR A 276 -18.02 3.22 -11.28
N CYS A 277 -18.54 2.49 -10.31
CA CYS A 277 -19.59 1.49 -10.54
C CYS A 277 -21.02 2.02 -10.46
N GLY A 278 -21.22 3.25 -9.98
CA GLY A 278 -22.54 3.87 -9.80
C GLY A 278 -23.27 3.42 -8.52
N ASP A 279 -22.63 2.62 -7.68
CA ASP A 279 -23.13 2.12 -6.39
C ASP A 279 -22.50 2.81 -5.17
N GLY A 280 -21.73 3.90 -5.41
CA GLY A 280 -21.09 4.71 -4.39
C GLY A 280 -19.61 4.38 -4.17
N GLY A 281 -19.01 3.50 -4.97
CA GLY A 281 -17.60 3.12 -4.88
C GLY A 281 -16.97 2.86 -6.24
N PHE A 282 -15.69 2.48 -6.19
CA PHE A 282 -14.89 2.11 -7.35
C PHE A 282 -14.58 0.63 -7.34
N SER A 283 -14.44 0.04 -8.52
CA SER A 283 -13.94 -1.32 -8.68
C SER A 283 -12.43 -1.33 -8.84
N PHE A 284 -11.76 -2.35 -8.32
CA PHE A 284 -10.29 -2.49 -8.43
C PHE A 284 -9.83 -2.69 -9.88
N GLU A 285 -10.56 -3.50 -10.64
CA GLU A 285 -10.37 -3.69 -12.08
C GLU A 285 -11.36 -2.83 -12.87
N ALA A 286 -11.15 -2.71 -14.18
CA ALA A 286 -12.07 -1.94 -15.03
C ALA A 286 -13.52 -2.47 -14.91
N ARG A 287 -14.36 -1.77 -14.16
CA ARG A 287 -15.79 -2.03 -13.92
C ARG A 287 -16.14 -3.33 -13.17
N ASN A 288 -15.16 -4.09 -12.70
CA ASN A 288 -15.39 -5.32 -11.95
C ASN A 288 -14.65 -5.30 -10.62
N ALA A 289 -15.28 -5.85 -9.60
CA ALA A 289 -14.60 -6.16 -8.35
C ALA A 289 -13.44 -7.14 -8.60
N ALA A 290 -12.33 -6.98 -7.89
CA ALA A 290 -11.20 -7.88 -8.00
C ALA A 290 -11.64 -9.34 -7.73
N LYS A 291 -11.28 -10.25 -8.63
CA LYS A 291 -11.56 -11.67 -8.46
C LYS A 291 -10.59 -12.32 -7.48
N ASN A 292 -9.32 -11.97 -7.59
CA ASN A 292 -8.23 -12.52 -6.79
C ASN A 292 -7.39 -11.40 -6.21
N HIS A 293 -6.88 -11.59 -5.01
CA HIS A 293 -5.88 -10.73 -4.41
C HIS A 293 -4.93 -11.54 -3.55
N ASN A 294 -3.62 -11.30 -3.66
CA ASN A 294 -2.59 -11.97 -2.85
C ASN A 294 -2.81 -13.48 -2.68
N TYR A 295 -3.09 -14.18 -3.79
CA TYR A 295 -3.32 -15.63 -3.84
C TYR A 295 -4.67 -16.13 -3.29
N TYR A 296 -5.60 -15.25 -2.97
CA TYR A 296 -6.96 -15.61 -2.55
C TYR A 296 -7.99 -15.27 -3.62
N ASP A 297 -8.98 -16.13 -3.77
CA ASP A 297 -10.23 -15.80 -4.44
C ASP A 297 -11.07 -14.94 -3.49
N ILE A 298 -11.35 -13.69 -3.85
CA ILE A 298 -12.04 -12.72 -2.99
C ILE A 298 -13.47 -12.45 -3.42
N SER A 299 -13.75 -12.51 -4.72
CA SER A 299 -15.10 -12.26 -5.25
C SER A 299 -15.34 -13.03 -6.55
N PRO A 300 -16.59 -13.10 -7.03
CA PRO A 300 -16.89 -13.66 -8.35
C PRO A 300 -16.39 -12.81 -9.53
N GLY A 301 -15.82 -11.63 -9.30
CA GLY A 301 -15.30 -10.74 -10.35
C GLY A 301 -16.42 -10.13 -11.21
N ILE A 302 -17.56 -9.81 -10.62
CA ILE A 302 -18.70 -9.20 -11.31
C ILE A 302 -18.67 -7.67 -11.24
N LYS A 303 -19.54 -7.02 -12.01
CA LYS A 303 -19.66 -5.56 -12.03
C LYS A 303 -20.26 -5.05 -10.71
N GLU A 304 -19.38 -4.66 -9.82
CA GLU A 304 -19.68 -3.99 -8.55
C GLU A 304 -18.42 -3.27 -8.03
N SER A 305 -18.60 -2.33 -7.11
CA SER A 305 -17.46 -1.76 -6.39
C SER A 305 -16.89 -2.75 -5.38
N ASP A 306 -15.59 -2.60 -5.08
CA ASP A 306 -14.97 -3.33 -3.99
C ASP A 306 -14.19 -2.37 -3.06
N MET A 307 -13.85 -2.86 -1.88
CA MET A 307 -13.21 -2.06 -0.84
C MET A 307 -11.80 -1.61 -1.28
N GLN A 308 -11.05 -2.51 -1.92
CA GLN A 308 -9.71 -2.23 -2.39
C GLN A 308 -9.71 -1.19 -3.51
N GLY A 309 -10.55 -1.35 -4.52
CA GLY A 309 -10.71 -0.37 -5.59
C GLY A 309 -11.16 0.98 -5.05
N THR A 310 -12.10 0.99 -4.09
CA THR A 310 -12.60 2.24 -3.51
C THR A 310 -11.51 2.98 -2.74
N VAL A 311 -10.74 2.32 -1.90
CA VAL A 311 -9.63 2.96 -1.13
C VAL A 311 -8.55 3.46 -2.09
N PHE A 312 -8.12 2.65 -3.05
CA PHE A 312 -6.99 2.99 -3.92
C PHE A 312 -7.33 4.11 -4.91
N TYR A 313 -8.50 4.05 -5.54
CA TYR A 313 -8.91 5.14 -6.44
C TYR A 313 -9.27 6.43 -5.69
N LEU A 314 -9.84 6.34 -4.49
CA LEU A 314 -10.07 7.54 -3.68
C LEU A 314 -8.73 8.19 -3.31
N GLN A 315 -7.71 7.40 -2.92
CA GLN A 315 -6.38 7.94 -2.65
C GLN A 315 -5.75 8.57 -3.90
N SER A 316 -5.88 7.93 -5.07
CA SER A 316 -5.42 8.50 -6.35
C SER A 316 -6.11 9.81 -6.66
N VAL A 317 -7.43 9.89 -6.46
CA VAL A 317 -8.22 11.13 -6.64
C VAL A 317 -7.75 12.22 -5.67
N ILE A 318 -7.52 11.89 -4.41
CA ILE A 318 -6.98 12.83 -3.40
C ILE A 318 -5.65 13.41 -3.88
N SER A 319 -4.72 12.55 -4.31
CA SER A 319 -3.41 12.98 -4.82
C SER A 319 -3.53 13.88 -6.04
N ILE A 320 -4.40 13.52 -6.99
CA ILE A 320 -4.67 14.35 -8.19
C ILE A 320 -5.27 15.71 -7.79
N LEU A 321 -6.24 15.74 -6.88
CA LEU A 321 -6.86 17.00 -6.43
C LEU A 321 -5.83 17.91 -5.73
N ASN A 322 -4.95 17.34 -4.92
CA ASN A 322 -3.87 18.07 -4.26
C ASN A 322 -2.88 18.66 -5.27
N ILE A 323 -2.44 17.87 -6.26
CA ILE A 323 -1.56 18.36 -7.36
C ILE A 323 -2.22 19.52 -8.10
N LEU A 324 -3.51 19.43 -8.40
CA LEU A 324 -4.27 20.46 -9.09
C LEU A 324 -4.64 21.68 -8.22
N GLY A 325 -4.34 21.66 -6.91
CA GLY A 325 -4.71 22.69 -5.97
C GLY A 325 -6.24 22.82 -5.74
N ILE A 326 -6.99 21.75 -5.99
CA ILE A 326 -8.44 21.70 -5.83
C ILE A 326 -8.76 21.37 -4.38
N LYS A 327 -9.53 22.24 -3.69
CA LYS A 327 -9.93 22.04 -2.30
C LYS A 327 -10.91 20.88 -2.17
N HIS A 328 -10.69 20.02 -1.18
CA HIS A 328 -11.56 18.91 -0.80
C HIS A 328 -11.47 18.65 0.72
N GLU A 329 -12.36 17.81 1.25
CA GLU A 329 -12.43 17.46 2.67
C GLU A 329 -11.87 16.07 2.99
N PHE A 330 -11.44 15.30 1.98
CA PHE A 330 -10.88 13.97 2.18
C PHE A 330 -9.53 14.01 2.91
N LYS A 331 -9.23 12.99 3.68
CA LYS A 331 -7.92 12.74 4.28
C LYS A 331 -7.17 11.66 3.48
N TYR A 332 -5.86 11.62 3.64
CA TYR A 332 -5.08 10.48 3.15
C TYR A 332 -5.50 9.18 3.85
N SER A 333 -5.31 8.08 3.14
CA SER A 333 -5.27 6.74 3.71
C SER A 333 -4.25 6.70 4.85
N THR A 334 -4.55 5.98 5.92
CA THR A 334 -3.66 5.87 7.10
C THR A 334 -2.36 5.13 6.80
N THR A 335 -2.32 4.39 5.70
CA THR A 335 -1.08 3.81 5.17
C THR A 335 -0.20 4.83 4.44
N HIS A 336 -0.69 6.05 4.19
CA HIS A 336 -0.03 7.10 3.40
C HIS A 336 0.25 8.40 4.18
N GLY A 337 -0.27 8.56 5.38
CA GLY A 337 -0.15 9.80 6.14
C GLY A 337 0.23 9.65 7.60
#